data_f5549fe5f72a8521b8351f6bf3a198b6
#
_entry.id   f5549fe5f72a8521b8351f6bf3a198b6
#
_cell.length_a   1.000
_cell.length_b   1.000
_cell.length_c   1.000
_cell.angle_alpha   90.00
_cell.angle_beta   90.00
_cell.angle_gamma   90.00
#
_symmetry.space_group_name_H-M   'P 1'
#
loop_
_entity.id
_entity.type
_entity.pdbx_description
1 polymer ?
#
loop_
_entity_poly.entity_id
_entity_poly.type
_entity_poly.pdbx_seq_one_letter_code
_entity_poly.pdbx_strand_id
1 'polypeptide(L)'
;MGAPEVHSLPLGDLEPFLDRKRYSAFAMSQLQLPTFLGEILRKANDFVPSEAGSILMDRPIERGETPSEILLYFVAAFGPSGSALLGKSLQADRGVVGNVYRSGEPYLMSDPETDPNFYSKFDEDHEFQTTGVVAVPVRIERTVCGVLELLNRSDGKPYTERNMQMLEIFARYTSISIENLLDAQRATEMARRDDLTGLYNDRFFHHRLSEDLIRADVTRSTIALLFLDIDNFKTVNDTHGHLAGSQVLKELGWLLTRAVTDENSTLARYGGDEFVVILPDHNLEMACEVATRIQTELADTQFLQGSFSWSEGPVYWRQPLTASIGVAVYPHHLPRRGTTDLKKNLLLRAADLAMYRGKENGKNQIRIAD
;
A
#
# COMPACT_ATOMS: atom_id res chain seq x y z
N MET A 1 -7.70 -41.26 -3.41
CA MET A 1 -8.31 -39.99 -3.80
C MET A 1 -7.19 -38.96 -3.88
N GLY A 2 -7.11 -38.21 -4.96
CA GLY A 2 -6.12 -37.09 -5.05
C GLY A 2 -6.41 -36.04 -3.98
N ALA A 3 -5.38 -35.28 -3.55
CA ALA A 3 -5.59 -34.16 -2.64
C ALA A 3 -6.57 -33.14 -3.29
N PRO A 4 -7.49 -32.55 -2.50
CA PRO A 4 -8.44 -31.58 -3.04
C PRO A 4 -7.70 -30.38 -3.62
N GLU A 5 -8.19 -29.86 -4.75
CA GLU A 5 -7.65 -28.65 -5.35
C GLU A 5 -8.05 -27.44 -4.48
N VAL A 6 -7.05 -26.73 -3.98
CA VAL A 6 -7.25 -25.52 -3.16
C VAL A 6 -7.11 -24.29 -4.04
N HIS A 7 -8.09 -23.43 -3.96
CA HIS A 7 -8.13 -22.16 -4.69
C HIS A 7 -7.95 -20.98 -3.73
N SER A 8 -7.33 -19.91 -4.22
CA SER A 8 -7.18 -18.64 -3.48
C SER A 8 -7.40 -17.47 -4.42
N LEU A 9 -7.76 -16.31 -3.85
CA LEU A 9 -7.85 -15.08 -4.63
C LEU A 9 -6.50 -14.71 -5.24
N PRO A 10 -6.47 -14.11 -6.44
CA PRO A 10 -5.26 -13.48 -6.99
C PRO A 10 -4.69 -12.42 -6.04
N LEU A 11 -3.40 -12.14 -6.17
CA LEU A 11 -2.71 -11.21 -5.27
C LEU A 11 -3.35 -9.81 -5.22
N GLY A 12 -3.69 -9.24 -6.39
CA GLY A 12 -4.32 -7.92 -6.48
C GLY A 12 -5.66 -7.83 -5.74
N ASP A 13 -6.42 -8.94 -5.71
CA ASP A 13 -7.71 -9.00 -5.02
C ASP A 13 -7.55 -9.21 -3.50
N LEU A 14 -6.34 -9.57 -3.04
CA LEU A 14 -6.03 -9.73 -1.61
C LEU A 14 -5.53 -8.44 -0.95
N GLU A 15 -5.06 -7.47 -1.71
CA GLU A 15 -4.59 -6.18 -1.17
C GLU A 15 -5.58 -5.51 -0.20
N PRO A 16 -6.91 -5.42 -0.49
CA PRO A 16 -7.87 -4.79 0.40
C PRO A 16 -7.99 -5.45 1.78
N PHE A 17 -7.64 -6.74 1.90
CA PHE A 17 -7.70 -7.47 3.18
C PHE A 17 -6.51 -7.21 4.08
N LEU A 18 -5.43 -6.65 3.52
CA LEU A 18 -4.19 -6.35 4.22
C LEU A 18 -4.08 -4.87 4.61
N ASP A 19 -4.95 -4.01 4.07
CA ASP A 19 -4.94 -2.57 4.38
C ASP A 19 -5.57 -2.30 5.76
N ARG A 20 -4.83 -2.67 6.81
CA ARG A 20 -5.28 -2.56 8.21
C ARG A 20 -4.79 -1.31 8.94
N LYS A 21 -3.96 -0.50 8.32
CA LYS A 21 -3.59 0.85 8.79
C LYS A 21 -3.66 1.80 7.61
N ARG A 22 -4.44 2.87 7.76
CA ARG A 22 -4.69 3.96 6.80
C ARG A 22 -3.42 4.67 6.32
N TYR A 23 -2.47 3.98 5.69
CA TYR A 23 -1.37 4.63 4.97
C TYR A 23 -0.92 3.78 3.78
N SER A 24 -1.16 4.36 2.60
CA SER A 24 -0.67 4.01 1.27
C SER A 24 -1.06 2.67 0.66
N ALA A 25 -1.95 2.75 -0.30
CA ALA A 25 -2.04 1.81 -1.40
C ALA A 25 -0.68 1.75 -2.12
N PHE A 26 0.14 0.72 -1.88
CA PHE A 26 1.28 0.44 -2.73
C PHE A 26 1.44 -1.05 -3.02
N ALA A 27 1.63 -1.33 -4.29
CA ALA A 27 1.62 -2.60 -4.95
C ALA A 27 2.41 -3.71 -4.22
N MET A 28 1.70 -4.74 -3.83
CA MET A 28 2.25 -6.02 -3.38
C MET A 28 2.74 -6.85 -4.59
N SER A 29 3.58 -6.32 -5.44
CA SER A 29 3.92 -6.97 -6.71
C SER A 29 4.80 -8.23 -6.62
N GLN A 30 5.19 -8.70 -5.43
CA GLN A 30 6.13 -9.83 -5.31
C GLN A 30 5.83 -10.84 -4.19
N LEU A 31 4.71 -10.78 -3.48
CA LEU A 31 4.47 -11.70 -2.38
C LEU A 31 3.42 -12.76 -2.74
N GLN A 32 3.79 -14.00 -2.50
CA GLN A 32 3.03 -15.22 -2.81
C GLN A 32 1.88 -15.47 -1.80
N LEU A 33 1.19 -14.41 -1.29
CA LEU A 33 0.13 -14.57 -0.29
C LEU A 33 -1.02 -15.49 -0.75
N PRO A 34 -1.51 -15.41 -2.01
CA PRO A 34 -2.53 -16.33 -2.48
C PRO A 34 -2.10 -17.78 -2.38
N THR A 35 -0.90 -18.08 -2.86
CA THR A 35 -0.29 -19.42 -2.80
C THR A 35 -0.13 -19.86 -1.34
N PHE A 36 0.29 -18.95 -0.48
CA PHE A 36 0.52 -19.21 0.93
C PHE A 36 -0.79 -19.54 1.70
N LEU A 37 -1.86 -18.77 1.52
CA LEU A 37 -3.16 -19.06 2.13
C LEU A 37 -3.73 -20.39 1.65
N GLY A 38 -3.59 -20.67 0.36
CA GLY A 38 -3.95 -21.97 -0.21
C GLY A 38 -3.13 -23.13 0.36
N GLU A 39 -1.82 -22.95 0.55
CA GLU A 39 -0.95 -23.97 1.17
C GLU A 39 -1.30 -24.22 2.64
N ILE A 40 -1.59 -23.19 3.43
CA ILE A 40 -2.02 -23.34 4.83
C ILE A 40 -3.31 -24.14 4.87
N LEU A 41 -4.30 -23.77 4.07
CA LEU A 41 -5.58 -24.43 4.03
C LEU A 41 -5.45 -25.91 3.61
N ARG A 42 -4.61 -26.21 2.61
CA ARG A 42 -4.29 -27.57 2.21
C ARG A 42 -3.62 -28.36 3.32
N LYS A 43 -2.62 -27.76 4.01
CA LYS A 43 -1.97 -28.42 5.14
C LYS A 43 -2.93 -28.63 6.32
N ALA A 44 -3.79 -27.67 6.62
CA ALA A 44 -4.83 -27.87 7.63
C ALA A 44 -5.69 -29.09 7.28
N ASN A 45 -6.06 -29.25 6.04
CA ASN A 45 -6.80 -30.42 5.54
C ASN A 45 -5.99 -31.72 5.58
N ASP A 46 -4.68 -31.69 5.35
CA ASP A 46 -3.82 -32.88 5.50
C ASP A 46 -3.83 -33.42 6.93
N PHE A 47 -3.95 -32.55 7.94
CA PHE A 47 -3.96 -32.93 9.36
C PHE A 47 -5.37 -33.16 9.92
N VAL A 48 -6.37 -32.47 9.38
CA VAL A 48 -7.78 -32.59 9.76
C VAL A 48 -8.59 -32.81 8.46
N PRO A 49 -8.57 -34.05 7.91
CA PRO A 49 -9.18 -34.32 6.62
C PRO A 49 -10.68 -34.01 6.61
N SER A 50 -11.08 -33.14 5.67
CA SER A 50 -12.41 -32.56 5.55
C SER A 50 -12.84 -32.50 4.09
N GLU A 51 -14.15 -32.44 3.81
CA GLU A 51 -14.70 -32.37 2.46
C GLU A 51 -14.57 -30.97 1.86
N ALA A 52 -14.67 -29.93 2.70
CA ALA A 52 -14.52 -28.55 2.31
C ALA A 52 -13.84 -27.74 3.40
N GLY A 53 -13.34 -26.56 3.04
CA GLY A 53 -12.77 -25.61 3.98
C GLY A 53 -12.50 -24.27 3.35
N SER A 54 -12.43 -23.26 4.17
CA SER A 54 -12.21 -21.89 3.71
C SER A 54 -11.45 -21.02 4.71
N ILE A 55 -10.86 -19.95 4.18
CA ILE A 55 -10.37 -18.81 4.93
C ILE A 55 -11.19 -17.59 4.48
N LEU A 56 -11.84 -16.96 5.45
CA LEU A 56 -12.57 -15.72 5.23
C LEU A 56 -11.85 -14.59 5.95
N MET A 57 -11.84 -13.39 5.34
CA MET A 57 -11.24 -12.19 5.93
C MET A 57 -12.14 -10.97 5.72
N ASP A 58 -12.10 -10.03 6.67
CA ASP A 58 -12.71 -8.72 6.54
C ASP A 58 -11.83 -7.77 5.70
N ARG A 59 -12.46 -6.72 5.17
CA ARG A 59 -11.76 -5.58 4.56
C ARG A 59 -11.78 -4.41 5.56
N PRO A 60 -10.63 -3.97 6.08
CA PRO A 60 -10.57 -2.93 7.10
C PRO A 60 -11.21 -1.59 6.70
N ILE A 61 -11.15 -1.24 5.41
CA ILE A 61 -11.72 0.00 4.87
C ILE A 61 -13.26 -0.06 4.82
N GLU A 62 -13.82 -1.27 4.64
CA GLU A 62 -15.26 -1.51 4.53
C GLU A 62 -15.88 -1.89 5.88
N ARG A 63 -15.15 -1.78 6.99
CA ARG A 63 -15.66 -2.11 8.33
C ARG A 63 -16.77 -1.15 8.72
N GLY A 64 -18.01 -1.65 8.69
CA GLY A 64 -19.17 -0.97 9.25
C GLY A 64 -19.10 -0.86 10.77
N GLU A 65 -19.94 -0.03 11.35
CA GLU A 65 -20.02 0.15 12.81
C GLU A 65 -20.73 -1.03 13.50
N THR A 66 -21.55 -1.76 12.76
CA THR A 66 -22.32 -2.91 13.28
C THR A 66 -21.87 -4.22 12.63
N PRO A 67 -21.99 -5.37 13.34
CA PRO A 67 -21.62 -6.68 12.79
C PRO A 67 -22.36 -7.05 11.48
N SER A 68 -23.57 -6.57 11.29
CA SER A 68 -24.35 -6.81 10.07
C SER A 68 -23.83 -6.03 8.85
N GLU A 69 -23.05 -4.99 9.06
CA GLU A 69 -22.41 -4.20 8.00
C GLU A 69 -21.03 -4.72 7.64
N ILE A 70 -20.44 -5.55 8.49
CA ILE A 70 -19.14 -6.16 8.23
C ILE A 70 -19.32 -7.36 7.30
N LEU A 71 -18.57 -7.38 6.21
CA LEU A 71 -18.53 -8.49 5.27
C LEU A 71 -17.22 -9.28 5.41
N LEU A 72 -17.34 -10.60 5.48
CA LEU A 72 -16.24 -11.55 5.46
C LEU A 72 -16.18 -12.18 4.07
N TYR A 73 -15.06 -12.03 3.40
CA TYR A 73 -14.86 -12.48 2.03
C TYR A 73 -14.06 -13.79 1.99
N PHE A 74 -14.47 -14.74 1.17
CA PHE A 74 -13.72 -15.97 0.92
C PHE A 74 -12.42 -15.65 0.16
N VAL A 75 -11.27 -15.73 0.83
CA VAL A 75 -9.94 -15.45 0.25
C VAL A 75 -9.20 -16.72 -0.18
N ALA A 76 -9.52 -17.87 0.43
CA ALA A 76 -9.07 -19.19 0.01
C ALA A 76 -10.16 -20.21 0.32
N ALA A 77 -10.33 -21.22 -0.53
CA ALA A 77 -11.32 -22.26 -0.32
C ALA A 77 -10.92 -23.55 -1.09
N PHE A 78 -11.43 -24.68 -0.60
CA PHE A 78 -11.43 -25.96 -1.32
C PHE A 78 -12.75 -26.71 -1.08
N GLY A 79 -13.00 -27.75 -1.88
CA GLY A 79 -14.23 -28.53 -1.85
C GLY A 79 -15.08 -28.31 -3.10
N PRO A 80 -16.27 -28.91 -3.17
CA PRO A 80 -17.10 -28.92 -4.38
C PRO A 80 -17.41 -27.54 -4.95
N SER A 81 -17.63 -26.55 -4.11
CA SER A 81 -17.92 -25.16 -4.49
C SER A 81 -16.74 -24.22 -4.28
N GLY A 82 -15.54 -24.70 -3.96
CA GLY A 82 -14.40 -23.88 -3.50
C GLY A 82 -14.05 -22.73 -4.45
N SER A 83 -13.89 -23.00 -5.75
CA SER A 83 -13.56 -21.94 -6.72
C SER A 83 -14.69 -20.92 -6.91
N ALA A 84 -15.95 -21.35 -6.80
CA ALA A 84 -17.12 -20.48 -6.96
C ALA A 84 -17.37 -19.56 -5.75
N LEU A 85 -16.76 -19.87 -4.61
CA LEU A 85 -16.86 -19.06 -3.39
C LEU A 85 -15.88 -17.89 -3.37
N LEU A 86 -14.75 -17.99 -4.06
CA LEU A 86 -13.72 -16.94 -4.04
C LEU A 86 -14.30 -15.56 -4.37
N GLY A 87 -14.01 -14.57 -3.52
CA GLY A 87 -14.51 -13.21 -3.66
C GLY A 87 -15.96 -12.98 -3.24
N LYS A 88 -16.75 -14.04 -3.00
CA LYS A 88 -18.07 -13.90 -2.37
C LYS A 88 -17.92 -13.50 -0.91
N SER A 89 -18.97 -12.96 -0.33
CA SER A 89 -18.97 -12.48 1.05
C SER A 89 -20.13 -13.07 1.87
N LEU A 90 -19.90 -13.13 3.18
CA LEU A 90 -20.88 -13.46 4.20
C LEU A 90 -20.91 -12.33 5.24
N GLN A 91 -22.11 -11.98 5.73
CA GLN A 91 -22.24 -11.01 6.82
C GLN A 91 -21.65 -11.58 8.12
N ALA A 92 -20.91 -10.78 8.86
CA ALA A 92 -20.24 -11.21 10.10
C ALA A 92 -21.19 -11.47 11.28
N ASP A 93 -22.47 -11.23 11.11
CA ASP A 93 -23.53 -11.59 12.08
C ASP A 93 -24.12 -12.99 11.84
N ARG A 94 -23.73 -13.70 10.77
CA ARG A 94 -24.34 -14.96 10.34
C ARG A 94 -23.44 -16.17 10.48
N GLY A 95 -24.05 -17.27 10.83
CA GLY A 95 -23.44 -18.58 10.81
C GLY A 95 -22.33 -18.79 11.83
N VAL A 96 -21.72 -19.96 11.78
CA VAL A 96 -20.57 -20.34 12.63
C VAL A 96 -19.41 -19.38 12.43
N VAL A 97 -19.12 -19.00 11.20
CA VAL A 97 -18.07 -18.04 10.84
C VAL A 97 -18.30 -16.68 11.51
N GLY A 98 -19.52 -16.15 11.43
CA GLY A 98 -19.87 -14.89 12.08
C GLY A 98 -19.78 -14.97 13.61
N ASN A 99 -20.17 -16.10 14.20
CA ASN A 99 -20.00 -16.32 15.63
C ASN A 99 -18.53 -16.29 16.07
N VAL A 100 -17.65 -17.02 15.38
CA VAL A 100 -16.21 -17.06 15.66
C VAL A 100 -15.55 -15.70 15.45
N TYR A 101 -15.93 -14.98 14.39
CA TYR A 101 -15.39 -13.65 14.09
C TYR A 101 -15.72 -12.65 15.21
N ARG A 102 -16.95 -12.65 15.72
CA ARG A 102 -17.40 -11.72 16.78
C ARG A 102 -16.89 -12.09 18.17
N SER A 103 -16.99 -13.37 18.53
CA SER A 103 -16.57 -13.84 19.86
C SER A 103 -15.06 -13.88 19.99
N GLY A 104 -14.36 -14.12 18.88
CA GLY A 104 -12.95 -14.42 18.87
C GLY A 104 -12.62 -15.79 19.44
N GLU A 105 -13.60 -16.63 19.74
CA GLU A 105 -13.39 -17.96 20.32
C GLU A 105 -13.56 -19.05 19.25
N PRO A 106 -12.76 -20.11 19.28
CA PRO A 106 -12.94 -21.28 18.43
C PRO A 106 -14.32 -21.92 18.62
N TYR A 107 -14.82 -22.58 17.58
CA TYR A 107 -16.13 -23.19 17.60
C TYR A 107 -16.14 -24.57 16.96
N LEU A 108 -16.85 -25.50 17.60
CA LEU A 108 -17.16 -26.83 17.09
C LEU A 108 -18.65 -26.98 16.93
N MET A 109 -19.13 -27.28 15.72
CA MET A 109 -20.50 -27.68 15.44
C MET A 109 -20.53 -29.13 15.05
N SER A 110 -21.27 -29.94 15.80
CA SER A 110 -21.38 -31.37 15.58
C SER A 110 -22.71 -31.81 14.95
N ASP A 111 -23.75 -30.96 15.08
CA ASP A 111 -25.09 -31.25 14.57
C ASP A 111 -25.74 -29.94 14.10
N PRO A 112 -25.89 -29.76 12.78
CA PRO A 112 -26.47 -28.54 12.21
C PRO A 112 -27.96 -28.38 12.54
N GLU A 113 -28.71 -29.45 12.80
CA GLU A 113 -30.15 -29.37 13.08
C GLU A 113 -30.45 -28.72 14.44
N THR A 114 -29.52 -28.85 15.37
CA THR A 114 -29.69 -28.35 16.74
C THR A 114 -28.81 -27.14 17.07
N ASP A 115 -27.87 -26.79 16.22
CA ASP A 115 -26.93 -25.70 16.48
C ASP A 115 -27.53 -24.31 16.14
N PRO A 116 -27.62 -23.41 17.12
CA PRO A 116 -28.22 -22.08 16.92
C PRO A 116 -27.40 -21.16 15.99
N ASN A 117 -26.12 -21.49 15.75
CA ASN A 117 -25.24 -20.71 14.87
C ASN A 117 -25.21 -21.29 13.44
N PHE A 118 -25.93 -22.36 13.14
CA PHE A 118 -25.97 -22.88 11.79
C PHE A 118 -26.81 -21.99 10.87
N TYR A 119 -26.29 -21.72 9.66
CA TYR A 119 -26.95 -20.91 8.66
C TYR A 119 -27.25 -21.73 7.40
N SER A 120 -28.41 -22.41 7.37
CA SER A 120 -28.81 -23.38 6.32
C SER A 120 -28.90 -22.77 4.92
N LYS A 121 -29.23 -21.51 4.81
CA LYS A 121 -29.37 -20.82 3.52
C LYS A 121 -28.09 -20.86 2.68
N PHE A 122 -26.93 -20.91 3.34
CA PHE A 122 -25.65 -21.00 2.62
C PHE A 122 -25.51 -22.37 1.94
N ASP A 123 -25.92 -23.44 2.61
CA ASP A 123 -25.93 -24.81 2.06
C ASP A 123 -26.89 -24.91 0.87
N GLU A 124 -28.10 -24.35 0.99
CA GLU A 124 -29.11 -24.33 -0.07
C GLU A 124 -28.62 -23.61 -1.32
N ASP A 125 -27.99 -22.44 -1.15
CA ASP A 125 -27.49 -21.60 -2.24
C ASP A 125 -26.30 -22.25 -2.98
N HIS A 126 -25.61 -23.24 -2.37
CA HIS A 126 -24.40 -23.86 -2.92
C HIS A 126 -24.48 -25.37 -3.12
N GLU A 127 -25.67 -25.97 -2.97
CA GLU A 127 -25.91 -27.44 -3.10
C GLU A 127 -24.93 -28.27 -2.25
N PHE A 128 -24.63 -27.80 -1.02
CA PHE A 128 -23.75 -28.44 -0.07
C PHE A 128 -24.55 -28.89 1.15
N GLN A 129 -24.17 -30.00 1.76
CA GLN A 129 -24.80 -30.47 2.98
C GLN A 129 -23.78 -30.48 4.12
N THR A 130 -23.86 -29.50 4.98
CA THR A 130 -23.02 -29.40 6.15
C THR A 130 -23.49 -30.39 7.24
N THR A 131 -22.57 -31.24 7.70
CA THR A 131 -22.80 -32.19 8.80
C THR A 131 -22.00 -31.87 10.06
N GLY A 132 -20.97 -31.02 9.93
CA GLY A 132 -20.16 -30.56 11.05
C GLY A 132 -19.17 -29.50 10.60
N VAL A 133 -18.83 -28.59 11.52
CA VAL A 133 -17.88 -27.51 11.27
C VAL A 133 -16.91 -27.38 12.43
N VAL A 134 -15.64 -27.15 12.11
CA VAL A 134 -14.65 -26.64 13.05
C VAL A 134 -14.15 -25.31 12.51
N ALA A 135 -14.24 -24.25 13.31
CA ALA A 135 -13.87 -22.90 12.91
C ALA A 135 -13.05 -22.21 13.99
N VAL A 136 -12.02 -21.50 13.59
CA VAL A 136 -11.08 -20.82 14.48
C VAL A 136 -10.79 -19.39 14.01
N PRO A 137 -10.58 -18.42 14.90
CA PRO A 137 -10.31 -17.05 14.53
C PRO A 137 -8.89 -16.88 13.97
N VAL A 138 -8.76 -16.11 12.90
CA VAL A 138 -7.48 -15.58 12.42
C VAL A 138 -7.34 -14.17 12.97
N ARG A 139 -6.19 -13.88 13.61
CA ARG A 139 -5.94 -12.60 14.28
C ARG A 139 -4.74 -11.90 13.67
N ILE A 140 -4.80 -10.58 13.62
CA ILE A 140 -3.63 -9.73 13.37
C ILE A 140 -3.46 -8.85 14.61
N GLU A 141 -2.27 -8.91 15.22
CA GLU A 141 -2.02 -8.36 16.56
C GLU A 141 -3.01 -8.96 17.58
N ARG A 142 -4.00 -8.19 18.04
CA ARG A 142 -5.05 -8.66 18.98
C ARG A 142 -6.46 -8.63 18.38
N THR A 143 -6.58 -8.23 17.12
CA THR A 143 -7.87 -8.05 16.45
C THR A 143 -8.18 -9.26 15.58
N VAL A 144 -9.39 -9.81 15.70
CA VAL A 144 -9.89 -10.83 14.76
C VAL A 144 -10.07 -10.17 13.40
N CYS A 145 -9.46 -10.75 12.39
CA CYS A 145 -9.49 -10.25 11.02
C CYS A 145 -10.09 -11.24 10.03
N GLY A 146 -10.36 -12.46 10.51
CA GLY A 146 -10.91 -13.51 9.67
C GLY A 146 -11.17 -14.78 10.45
N VAL A 147 -11.58 -15.81 9.73
CA VAL A 147 -11.89 -17.13 10.24
C VAL A 147 -11.33 -18.18 9.30
N LEU A 148 -10.72 -19.22 9.85
CA LEU A 148 -10.33 -20.45 9.16
C LEU A 148 -11.32 -21.54 9.58
N GLU A 149 -11.97 -22.18 8.62
CA GLU A 149 -12.93 -23.24 8.89
C GLU A 149 -12.68 -24.48 8.03
N LEU A 150 -13.08 -25.63 8.57
CA LEU A 150 -13.18 -26.90 7.87
C LEU A 150 -14.57 -27.49 8.07
N LEU A 151 -15.13 -28.06 6.99
CA LEU A 151 -16.49 -28.60 6.97
C LEU A 151 -16.46 -30.09 6.62
N ASN A 152 -17.30 -30.84 7.27
CA ASN A 152 -17.52 -32.28 7.04
C ASN A 152 -16.23 -33.10 7.12
N ARG A 153 -15.96 -33.65 8.26
CA ARG A 153 -14.80 -34.51 8.41
C ARG A 153 -14.89 -35.74 7.48
N SER A 154 -13.83 -35.98 6.69
CA SER A 154 -13.84 -36.98 5.61
C SER A 154 -14.11 -38.43 6.06
N ASP A 155 -13.96 -38.74 7.35
CA ASP A 155 -14.29 -40.06 7.92
C ASP A 155 -15.74 -40.15 8.46
N GLY A 156 -16.53 -39.09 8.26
CA GLY A 156 -17.92 -38.98 8.70
C GLY A 156 -18.12 -38.86 10.22
N LYS A 157 -17.06 -38.67 11.00
CA LYS A 157 -17.15 -38.50 12.46
C LYS A 157 -17.23 -37.00 12.82
N PRO A 158 -17.80 -36.67 13.97
CA PRO A 158 -17.75 -35.31 14.47
C PRO A 158 -16.30 -34.81 14.66
N TYR A 159 -16.09 -33.51 14.50
CA TYR A 159 -14.85 -32.89 14.92
C TYR A 159 -14.68 -32.97 16.43
N THR A 160 -13.43 -33.00 16.86
CA THR A 160 -13.05 -33.11 18.27
C THR A 160 -12.29 -31.85 18.71
N GLU A 161 -12.19 -31.64 20.00
CA GLU A 161 -11.31 -30.62 20.61
C GLU A 161 -9.88 -30.68 20.05
N ARG A 162 -9.36 -31.90 19.81
CA ARG A 162 -8.03 -32.09 19.21
C ARG A 162 -7.96 -31.57 17.77
N ASN A 163 -9.02 -31.73 16.99
CA ASN A 163 -9.09 -31.18 15.63
C ASN A 163 -9.10 -29.63 15.68
N MET A 164 -9.87 -29.07 16.61
CA MET A 164 -9.93 -27.62 16.85
C MET A 164 -8.56 -27.05 17.25
N GLN A 165 -7.89 -27.68 18.24
CA GLN A 165 -6.54 -27.27 18.66
C GLN A 165 -5.53 -27.35 17.50
N MET A 166 -5.64 -28.35 16.63
CA MET A 166 -4.80 -28.45 15.45
C MET A 166 -5.09 -27.30 14.48
N LEU A 167 -6.35 -26.97 14.24
CA LEU A 167 -6.74 -25.88 13.37
C LEU A 167 -6.31 -24.51 13.92
N GLU A 168 -6.35 -24.34 15.24
CA GLU A 168 -5.80 -23.11 15.89
C GLU A 168 -4.31 -22.89 15.59
N ILE A 169 -3.52 -23.99 15.51
CA ILE A 169 -2.11 -23.89 15.13
C ILE A 169 -2.00 -23.30 13.71
N PHE A 170 -2.79 -23.77 12.76
CA PHE A 170 -2.79 -23.25 11.39
C PHE A 170 -3.29 -21.80 11.33
N ALA A 171 -4.31 -21.44 12.10
CA ALA A 171 -4.77 -20.05 12.21
C ALA A 171 -3.68 -19.12 12.75
N ARG A 172 -2.91 -19.56 13.75
CA ARG A 172 -1.74 -18.79 14.25
C ARG A 172 -0.64 -18.65 13.20
N TYR A 173 -0.36 -19.69 12.42
CA TYR A 173 0.57 -19.60 11.28
C TYR A 173 0.10 -18.60 10.26
N THR A 174 -1.21 -18.59 9.94
CA THR A 174 -1.82 -17.60 9.04
C THR A 174 -1.60 -16.18 9.58
N SER A 175 -1.89 -15.96 10.85
CA SER A 175 -1.70 -14.67 11.54
C SER A 175 -0.26 -14.19 11.47
N ILE A 176 0.70 -15.01 11.90
CA ILE A 176 2.13 -14.67 11.91
C ILE A 176 2.62 -14.34 10.49
N SER A 177 2.16 -15.07 9.50
CA SER A 177 2.60 -14.85 8.13
C SER A 177 2.03 -13.58 7.52
N ILE A 178 0.79 -13.24 7.84
CA ILE A 178 0.20 -11.94 7.46
C ILE A 178 0.94 -10.80 8.17
N GLU A 179 1.22 -10.93 9.47
CA GLU A 179 1.96 -9.93 10.24
C GLU A 179 3.37 -9.71 9.66
N ASN A 180 4.12 -10.78 9.41
CA ASN A 180 5.44 -10.70 8.79
C ASN A 180 5.41 -10.00 7.41
N LEU A 181 4.37 -10.27 6.63
CA LEU A 181 4.15 -9.65 5.35
C LEU A 181 3.91 -8.14 5.50
N LEU A 182 3.01 -7.74 6.40
CA LEU A 182 2.72 -6.34 6.70
C LEU A 182 3.96 -5.61 7.21
N ASP A 183 4.76 -6.25 8.05
CA ASP A 183 6.00 -5.66 8.58
C ASP A 183 7.07 -5.51 7.48
N ALA A 184 7.20 -6.49 6.59
CA ALA A 184 8.09 -6.38 5.44
C ALA A 184 7.68 -5.27 4.48
N GLN A 185 6.37 -5.07 4.26
CA GLN A 185 5.85 -3.96 3.47
C GLN A 185 6.13 -2.62 4.13
N ARG A 186 5.85 -2.49 5.44
CA ARG A 186 6.16 -1.27 6.20
C ARG A 186 7.64 -0.93 6.15
N ALA A 187 8.51 -1.92 6.36
CA ALA A 187 9.95 -1.74 6.26
C ALA A 187 10.39 -1.28 4.86
N THR A 188 9.76 -1.83 3.81
CA THR A 188 10.02 -1.43 2.43
C THR A 188 9.58 0.01 2.17
N GLU A 189 8.39 0.40 2.61
CA GLU A 189 7.91 1.78 2.47
C GLU A 189 8.77 2.77 3.27
N MET A 190 9.12 2.45 4.51
CA MET A 190 10.03 3.28 5.30
C MET A 190 11.39 3.43 4.61
N ALA A 191 11.94 2.36 4.04
CA ALA A 191 13.21 2.40 3.30
C ALA A 191 13.15 3.22 1.99
N ARG A 192 11.96 3.53 1.48
CA ARG A 192 11.74 4.33 0.26
C ARG A 192 11.52 5.83 0.54
N ARG A 193 11.19 6.19 1.78
CA ARG A 193 10.85 7.57 2.15
C ARG A 193 12.04 8.31 2.74
N ASP A 194 12.01 9.64 2.59
CA ASP A 194 12.85 10.56 3.36
C ASP A 194 12.18 10.84 4.71
N ASP A 195 12.85 10.54 5.80
CA ASP A 195 12.31 10.61 7.16
C ASP A 195 11.87 12.02 7.58
N LEU A 196 12.45 13.06 6.96
CA LEU A 196 12.16 14.44 7.30
C LEU A 196 10.92 14.95 6.58
N THR A 197 10.86 14.74 5.26
CA THR A 197 9.83 15.35 4.40
C THR A 197 8.64 14.44 4.13
N GLY A 198 8.80 13.12 4.34
CA GLY A 198 7.81 12.10 3.99
C GLY A 198 7.69 11.82 2.48
N LEU A 199 8.41 12.58 1.65
CA LEU A 199 8.54 12.29 0.22
C LEU A 199 9.37 11.04 -0.02
N TYR A 200 9.45 10.57 -1.25
CA TYR A 200 10.41 9.51 -1.57
C TYR A 200 11.85 10.01 -1.40
N ASN A 201 12.76 9.09 -1.12
CA ASN A 201 14.19 9.39 -1.08
C ASN A 201 14.84 9.27 -2.48
N ASP A 202 16.10 9.70 -2.59
CA ASP A 202 16.88 9.66 -3.82
C ASP A 202 17.03 8.25 -4.40
N ARG A 203 17.20 7.25 -3.54
CA ARG A 203 17.33 5.85 -3.95
C ARG A 203 16.08 5.35 -4.65
N PHE A 204 14.90 5.61 -4.09
CA PHE A 204 13.64 5.24 -4.72
C PHE A 204 13.40 6.02 -6.01
N PHE A 205 13.72 7.31 -6.03
CA PHE A 205 13.64 8.14 -7.22
C PHE A 205 14.43 7.54 -8.40
N HIS A 206 15.68 7.15 -8.18
CA HIS A 206 16.51 6.56 -9.23
C HIS A 206 15.95 5.24 -9.77
N HIS A 207 15.38 4.41 -8.90
CA HIS A 207 14.72 3.17 -9.30
C HIS A 207 13.47 3.46 -10.14
N ARG A 208 12.59 4.32 -9.63
CA ARG A 208 11.34 4.68 -10.29
C ARG A 208 11.55 5.32 -11.65
N LEU A 209 12.49 6.26 -11.76
CA LEU A 209 12.80 6.89 -13.05
C LEU A 209 13.28 5.85 -14.07
N SER A 210 14.04 4.83 -13.66
CA SER A 210 14.45 3.76 -14.56
C SER A 210 13.26 2.92 -15.04
N GLU A 211 12.32 2.57 -14.16
CA GLU A 211 11.09 1.84 -14.51
C GLU A 211 10.20 2.64 -15.47
N ASP A 212 10.00 3.93 -15.18
CA ASP A 212 9.19 4.81 -16.01
C ASP A 212 9.80 5.02 -17.40
N LEU A 213 11.13 5.13 -17.51
CA LEU A 213 11.83 5.20 -18.81
C LEU A 213 11.66 3.93 -19.64
N ILE A 214 11.75 2.74 -19.02
CA ILE A 214 11.48 1.46 -19.69
C ILE A 214 10.04 1.43 -20.20
N ARG A 215 9.08 1.81 -19.35
CA ARG A 215 7.66 1.88 -19.72
C ARG A 215 7.43 2.85 -20.88
N ALA A 216 8.00 4.06 -20.82
CA ALA A 216 7.86 5.07 -21.84
C ALA A 216 8.46 4.64 -23.19
N ASP A 217 9.49 3.84 -23.20
CA ASP A 217 10.04 3.25 -24.44
C ASP A 217 9.09 2.25 -25.08
N VAL A 218 8.44 1.42 -24.27
CA VAL A 218 7.47 0.41 -24.74
C VAL A 218 6.19 1.08 -25.24
N THR A 219 5.63 1.99 -24.44
CA THR A 219 4.34 2.66 -24.72
C THR A 219 4.47 3.84 -25.69
N ARG A 220 5.69 4.26 -26.01
CA ARG A 220 5.98 5.46 -26.78
C ARG A 220 5.53 6.77 -26.15
N SER A 221 5.33 6.76 -24.84
CA SER A 221 4.92 7.93 -24.06
C SER A 221 6.08 8.88 -23.72
N THR A 222 5.78 9.92 -22.98
CA THR A 222 6.71 10.95 -22.50
C THR A 222 6.93 10.85 -21.00
N ILE A 223 8.05 11.39 -20.52
CA ILE A 223 8.32 11.59 -19.10
C ILE A 223 8.93 12.98 -18.95
N ALA A 224 8.31 13.81 -18.11
CA ALA A 224 8.93 15.04 -17.68
C ALA A 224 9.61 14.85 -16.31
N LEU A 225 10.75 15.51 -16.15
CA LEU A 225 11.50 15.58 -14.90
C LEU A 225 11.65 17.04 -14.49
N LEU A 226 11.22 17.37 -13.29
CA LEU A 226 11.51 18.65 -12.65
C LEU A 226 12.64 18.44 -11.64
N PHE A 227 13.66 19.31 -11.67
CA PHE A 227 14.69 19.40 -10.64
C PHE A 227 14.56 20.77 -9.95
N LEU A 228 14.35 20.77 -8.64
CA LEU A 228 14.06 21.95 -7.85
C LEU A 228 15.14 22.14 -6.78
N ASP A 229 15.54 23.39 -6.56
CA ASP A 229 16.37 23.76 -5.43
C ASP A 229 15.80 25.04 -4.78
N ILE A 230 15.74 25.02 -3.44
CA ILE A 230 15.15 26.12 -2.69
C ILE A 230 16.12 27.27 -2.58
N ASP A 231 15.73 28.39 -3.13
CA ASP A 231 16.57 29.57 -3.18
C ASP A 231 16.82 30.15 -1.79
N ASN A 232 18.09 30.41 -1.48
CA ASN A 232 18.52 31.01 -0.21
C ASN A 232 18.11 30.21 1.05
N PHE A 233 17.88 28.92 0.94
CA PHE A 233 17.51 28.08 2.09
C PHE A 233 18.48 28.20 3.28
N LYS A 234 19.77 28.37 2.99
CA LYS A 234 20.78 28.61 4.03
C LYS A 234 20.42 29.78 4.95
N THR A 235 19.76 30.83 4.45
CA THR A 235 19.35 31.98 5.26
C THR A 235 18.36 31.60 6.37
N VAL A 236 17.49 30.60 6.12
CA VAL A 236 16.59 30.08 7.16
C VAL A 236 17.40 29.46 8.29
N ASN A 237 18.39 28.61 7.97
CA ASN A 237 19.27 27.99 8.94
C ASN A 237 20.10 29.01 9.71
N ASP A 238 20.66 29.98 9.02
CA ASP A 238 21.52 31.03 9.62
C ASP A 238 20.70 31.94 10.54
N THR A 239 19.42 32.16 10.27
CA THR A 239 18.54 33.05 11.06
C THR A 239 17.87 32.36 12.24
N HIS A 240 17.37 31.13 12.05
CA HIS A 240 16.53 30.43 13.04
C HIS A 240 17.09 29.07 13.48
N GLY A 241 18.28 28.70 12.98
CA GLY A 241 18.93 27.42 13.30
C GLY A 241 18.44 26.24 12.44
N HIS A 242 19.17 25.14 12.52
CA HIS A 242 18.91 23.95 11.71
C HIS A 242 17.56 23.26 11.97
N LEU A 243 17.00 23.40 13.18
CA LEU A 243 15.68 22.84 13.47
C LEU A 243 14.57 23.57 12.70
N ALA A 244 14.71 24.89 12.54
CA ALA A 244 13.81 25.69 11.72
C ALA A 244 13.93 25.31 10.23
N GLY A 245 15.15 25.14 9.72
CA GLY A 245 15.35 24.64 8.36
C GLY A 245 14.75 23.26 8.14
N SER A 246 14.91 22.35 9.09
CA SER A 246 14.27 21.04 9.02
C SER A 246 12.74 21.14 9.00
N GLN A 247 12.15 22.03 9.77
CA GLN A 247 10.71 22.27 9.76
C GLN A 247 10.24 22.84 8.41
N VAL A 248 10.99 23.79 7.82
CA VAL A 248 10.70 24.31 6.47
C VAL A 248 10.73 23.20 5.42
N LEU A 249 11.72 22.30 5.44
CA LEU A 249 11.79 21.18 4.52
C LEU A 249 10.60 20.23 4.67
N LYS A 250 10.13 20.01 5.90
CA LYS A 250 8.93 19.22 6.16
C LYS A 250 7.66 19.88 5.59
N GLU A 251 7.51 21.17 5.79
CA GLU A 251 6.40 21.95 5.22
C GLU A 251 6.43 21.97 3.69
N LEU A 252 7.65 22.05 3.11
CA LEU A 252 7.86 21.90 1.66
C LEU A 252 7.40 20.55 1.12
N GLY A 253 7.69 19.46 1.84
CA GLY A 253 7.19 18.13 1.47
C GLY A 253 5.67 18.11 1.33
N TRP A 254 4.94 18.71 2.26
CA TRP A 254 3.48 18.83 2.20
C TRP A 254 2.99 19.73 1.07
N LEU A 255 3.67 20.86 0.87
CA LEU A 255 3.37 21.78 -0.23
C LEU A 255 3.50 21.09 -1.57
N LEU A 256 4.61 20.42 -1.83
CA LEU A 256 4.87 19.70 -3.08
C LEU A 256 3.81 18.62 -3.31
N THR A 257 3.44 17.85 -2.27
CA THR A 257 2.39 16.83 -2.37
C THR A 257 1.04 17.43 -2.77
N ARG A 258 0.73 18.64 -2.29
CA ARG A 258 -0.51 19.36 -2.65
C ARG A 258 -0.44 19.98 -4.04
N ALA A 259 0.72 20.52 -4.42
CA ALA A 259 0.91 21.19 -5.71
C ALA A 259 0.93 20.21 -6.90
N VAL A 260 1.40 18.98 -6.68
CA VAL A 260 1.47 17.94 -7.71
C VAL A 260 0.31 16.97 -7.50
N THR A 261 -0.74 17.12 -8.29
CA THR A 261 -2.02 16.40 -8.13
C THR A 261 -2.13 15.13 -8.97
N ASP A 262 -1.17 14.85 -9.85
CA ASP A 262 -1.18 13.62 -10.65
C ASP A 262 -0.77 12.42 -9.77
N GLU A 263 -1.67 11.44 -9.65
CA GLU A 263 -1.47 10.23 -8.84
C GLU A 263 -0.30 9.35 -9.32
N ASN A 264 0.05 9.44 -10.60
CA ASN A 264 1.18 8.69 -11.17
C ASN A 264 2.53 9.38 -10.98
N SER A 265 2.53 10.62 -10.48
CA SER A 265 3.77 11.38 -10.24
C SER A 265 4.59 10.80 -9.09
N THR A 266 5.90 11.03 -9.13
CA THR A 266 6.80 10.66 -8.05
C THR A 266 7.55 11.90 -7.56
N LEU A 267 7.32 12.25 -6.30
CA LEU A 267 8.00 13.36 -5.64
C LEU A 267 9.05 12.80 -4.69
N ALA A 268 10.29 13.28 -4.82
CA ALA A 268 11.38 12.84 -3.97
C ALA A 268 12.24 14.01 -3.49
N ARG A 269 12.81 13.84 -2.30
CA ARG A 269 13.92 14.67 -1.85
C ARG A 269 15.21 14.08 -2.37
N TYR A 270 15.91 14.84 -3.21
CA TYR A 270 17.16 14.38 -3.83
C TYR A 270 18.35 14.51 -2.86
N GLY A 271 18.40 15.59 -2.10
CA GLY A 271 19.38 15.81 -1.02
C GLY A 271 19.34 17.25 -0.53
N GLY A 272 19.70 17.48 0.72
CA GLY A 272 19.73 18.85 1.27
C GLY A 272 18.40 19.57 1.10
N ASP A 273 18.42 20.64 0.29
CA ASP A 273 17.28 21.48 -0.13
C ASP A 273 16.85 21.24 -1.59
N GLU A 274 17.29 20.13 -2.18
CA GLU A 274 16.98 19.73 -3.55
C GLU A 274 15.85 18.70 -3.60
N PHE A 275 14.91 18.90 -4.53
CA PHE A 275 13.77 18.04 -4.77
C PHE A 275 13.63 17.68 -6.24
N VAL A 276 13.05 16.54 -6.53
CA VAL A 276 12.79 16.07 -7.89
C VAL A 276 11.37 15.58 -8.05
N VAL A 277 10.79 15.81 -9.23
CA VAL A 277 9.44 15.31 -9.57
C VAL A 277 9.49 14.59 -10.90
N ILE A 278 9.10 13.32 -10.92
CA ILE A 278 8.86 12.55 -12.13
C ILE A 278 7.39 12.70 -12.49
N LEU A 279 7.12 13.07 -13.73
CA LEU A 279 5.79 13.27 -14.30
C LEU A 279 5.63 12.34 -15.51
N PRO A 280 5.15 11.10 -15.34
CA PRO A 280 4.85 10.22 -16.45
C PRO A 280 3.76 10.80 -17.36
N ASP A 281 3.83 10.52 -18.65
CA ASP A 281 2.87 10.94 -19.67
C ASP A 281 2.69 12.47 -19.82
N HIS A 282 3.59 13.27 -19.24
CA HIS A 282 3.59 14.72 -19.39
C HIS A 282 4.50 15.18 -20.52
N ASN A 283 3.99 16.07 -21.35
CA ASN A 283 4.77 16.83 -22.33
C ASN A 283 5.40 18.06 -21.67
N LEU A 284 6.11 18.87 -22.46
CA LEU A 284 6.81 20.05 -21.95
C LEU A 284 5.85 21.12 -21.39
N GLU A 285 4.73 21.36 -22.05
CA GLU A 285 3.72 22.34 -21.63
C GLU A 285 3.11 21.96 -20.29
N MET A 286 2.64 20.72 -20.15
CA MET A 286 2.10 20.17 -18.90
C MET A 286 3.12 20.22 -17.76
N ALA A 287 4.38 19.90 -18.05
CA ALA A 287 5.45 19.96 -17.07
C ALA A 287 5.72 21.40 -16.57
N CYS A 288 5.67 22.37 -17.47
CA CYS A 288 5.81 23.80 -17.12
C CYS A 288 4.62 24.30 -16.30
N GLU A 289 3.39 23.82 -16.55
CA GLU A 289 2.22 24.12 -15.71
C GLU A 289 2.40 23.62 -14.28
N VAL A 290 2.89 22.39 -14.11
CA VAL A 290 3.19 21.84 -12.77
C VAL A 290 4.29 22.67 -12.09
N ALA A 291 5.36 23.01 -12.79
CA ALA A 291 6.45 23.84 -12.26
C ALA A 291 5.93 25.22 -11.83
N THR A 292 5.07 25.86 -12.63
CA THR A 292 4.45 27.15 -12.33
C THR A 292 3.56 27.06 -11.09
N ARG A 293 2.78 26.01 -10.96
CA ARG A 293 1.95 25.78 -9.80
C ARG A 293 2.78 25.62 -8.53
N ILE A 294 3.89 24.87 -8.60
CA ILE A 294 4.83 24.75 -7.47
C ILE A 294 5.39 26.10 -7.08
N GLN A 295 5.83 26.94 -8.04
CA GLN A 295 6.35 28.30 -7.73
C GLN A 295 5.29 29.19 -7.09
N THR A 296 4.07 29.13 -7.58
CA THR A 296 2.95 29.93 -7.04
C THR A 296 2.64 29.52 -5.60
N GLU A 297 2.50 28.21 -5.34
CA GLU A 297 2.26 27.69 -4.02
C GLU A 297 3.40 28.05 -3.02
N LEU A 298 4.65 28.03 -3.48
CA LEU A 298 5.80 28.45 -2.68
C LEU A 298 5.72 29.91 -2.31
N ALA A 299 5.44 30.80 -3.28
CA ALA A 299 5.35 32.23 -3.07
C ALA A 299 4.22 32.64 -2.11
N ASP A 300 3.09 31.92 -2.17
CA ASP A 300 1.90 32.17 -1.37
C ASP A 300 1.95 31.54 0.02
N THR A 301 2.88 30.59 0.24
CA THR A 301 2.97 29.88 1.52
C THR A 301 3.80 30.64 2.53
N GLN A 302 3.23 30.84 3.72
CA GLN A 302 3.96 31.35 4.87
C GLN A 302 4.51 30.19 5.70
N PHE A 303 5.82 30.04 5.73
CA PHE A 303 6.52 29.00 6.47
C PHE A 303 6.75 29.35 7.93
N LEU A 304 6.95 28.36 8.77
CA LEU A 304 7.24 28.51 10.21
C LEU A 304 6.19 29.34 10.94
N GLN A 305 4.90 29.07 10.73
CA GLN A 305 3.83 29.81 11.39
C GLN A 305 3.42 29.14 12.70
N GLY A 306 4.06 29.52 13.82
CA GLY A 306 3.60 29.04 15.12
C GLY A 306 4.70 28.73 16.14
N SER A 307 4.30 28.00 17.19
CA SER A 307 5.19 27.53 18.26
C SER A 307 5.54 26.07 17.99
N PHE A 308 6.82 25.75 18.10
CA PHE A 308 7.35 24.41 17.88
C PHE A 308 7.97 23.88 19.18
N SER A 309 8.06 22.58 19.34
CA SER A 309 8.63 21.94 20.55
C SER A 309 10.09 22.31 20.81
N TRP A 310 10.79 22.79 19.79
CA TRP A 310 12.19 23.21 19.83
C TRP A 310 12.37 24.73 19.97
N SER A 311 11.29 25.53 19.98
CA SER A 311 11.37 27.00 20.07
C SER A 311 10.87 27.51 21.44
N GLU A 312 11.50 28.56 22.00
CA GLU A 312 11.08 29.19 23.23
C GLU A 312 9.80 30.06 23.07
N GLY A 313 9.35 30.25 21.82
CA GLY A 313 8.17 31.05 21.48
C GLY A 313 7.79 30.89 20.03
N PRO A 314 6.77 31.63 19.56
CA PRO A 314 6.35 31.57 18.16
C PRO A 314 7.47 31.98 17.20
N VAL A 315 7.67 31.20 16.16
CA VAL A 315 8.63 31.50 15.09
C VAL A 315 7.83 31.83 13.82
N TYR A 316 8.27 32.85 13.11
CA TYR A 316 7.63 33.33 11.89
C TYR A 316 8.69 33.64 10.83
N TRP A 317 8.60 32.93 9.70
CA TRP A 317 9.38 33.28 8.52
C TRP A 317 8.56 34.22 7.64
N ARG A 318 9.01 35.45 7.47
CA ARG A 318 8.24 36.52 6.80
C ARG A 318 8.62 36.73 5.33
N GLN A 319 9.75 36.15 4.89
CA GLN A 319 10.21 36.30 3.53
C GLN A 319 9.60 35.16 2.67
N PRO A 320 9.20 35.40 1.41
CA PRO A 320 8.79 34.32 0.54
C PRO A 320 9.98 33.39 0.28
N LEU A 321 9.74 32.10 0.36
CA LEU A 321 10.68 31.10 -0.14
C LEU A 321 10.39 30.91 -1.65
N THR A 322 11.42 30.86 -2.42
CA THR A 322 11.34 30.60 -3.87
C THR A 322 12.16 29.39 -4.24
N ALA A 323 11.95 28.87 -5.43
CA ALA A 323 12.75 27.78 -5.99
C ALA A 323 13.17 28.07 -7.41
N SER A 324 14.39 27.67 -7.73
CA SER A 324 14.84 27.54 -9.12
C SER A 324 14.49 26.13 -9.61
N ILE A 325 13.80 26.05 -10.73
CA ILE A 325 13.25 24.78 -11.26
C ILE A 325 13.77 24.55 -12.67
N GLY A 326 14.42 23.41 -12.90
CA GLY A 326 14.80 22.93 -14.21
C GLY A 326 13.82 21.89 -14.75
N VAL A 327 13.42 22.01 -15.99
CA VAL A 327 12.46 21.12 -16.66
C VAL A 327 13.15 20.40 -17.81
N ALA A 328 13.12 19.06 -17.80
CA ALA A 328 13.58 18.26 -18.93
C ALA A 328 12.52 17.20 -19.28
N VAL A 329 12.35 16.89 -20.56
CA VAL A 329 11.34 15.95 -21.06
C VAL A 329 11.97 14.91 -21.95
N TYR A 330 11.71 13.65 -21.68
CA TYR A 330 12.01 12.53 -22.54
C TYR A 330 10.79 12.19 -23.42
N PRO A 331 10.94 11.98 -24.73
CA PRO A 331 12.18 12.03 -25.54
C PRO A 331 12.47 13.40 -26.15
N HIS A 332 11.85 14.49 -25.70
CA HIS A 332 11.98 15.82 -26.34
C HIS A 332 13.43 16.35 -26.33
N HIS A 333 14.08 16.27 -25.15
CA HIS A 333 15.46 16.75 -24.97
C HIS A 333 16.50 15.63 -25.10
N LEU A 334 16.08 14.38 -25.29
CA LEU A 334 16.97 13.21 -25.29
C LEU A 334 16.54 12.20 -26.34
N PRO A 335 17.49 11.58 -27.07
CA PRO A 335 17.15 10.55 -28.04
C PRO A 335 16.62 9.29 -27.37
N ARG A 336 15.68 8.59 -28.00
CA ARG A 336 15.19 7.27 -27.55
C ARG A 336 16.26 6.16 -27.62
N ARG A 337 17.41 6.41 -28.24
CA ARG A 337 18.51 5.45 -28.37
C ARG A 337 19.37 5.44 -27.11
N GLY A 338 19.90 4.28 -26.75
CA GLY A 338 20.80 4.10 -25.60
C GLY A 338 20.19 3.23 -24.51
N THR A 339 21.01 2.90 -23.52
CA THR A 339 20.58 2.13 -22.33
C THR A 339 19.72 3.00 -21.42
N THR A 340 18.88 2.36 -20.60
CA THR A 340 18.05 3.05 -19.59
C THR A 340 18.90 3.92 -18.66
N ASP A 341 20.04 3.41 -18.21
CA ASP A 341 20.93 4.17 -17.32
C ASP A 341 21.51 5.42 -18.00
N LEU A 342 21.87 5.33 -19.29
CA LEU A 342 22.32 6.51 -20.04
C LEU A 342 21.21 7.55 -20.13
N LYS A 343 20.00 7.15 -20.49
CA LYS A 343 18.84 8.04 -20.61
C LYS A 343 18.50 8.70 -19.27
N LYS A 344 18.50 7.91 -18.19
CA LYS A 344 18.29 8.40 -16.81
C LYS A 344 19.28 9.50 -16.46
N ASN A 345 20.58 9.22 -16.63
CA ASN A 345 21.64 10.17 -16.30
C ASN A 345 21.59 11.43 -17.17
N LEU A 346 21.27 11.30 -18.45
CA LEU A 346 21.15 12.45 -19.35
C LEU A 346 19.91 13.31 -19.00
N LEU A 347 18.77 12.69 -18.70
CA LEU A 347 17.55 13.42 -18.32
C LEU A 347 17.76 14.18 -17.02
N LEU A 348 18.33 13.51 -16.00
CA LEU A 348 18.64 14.14 -14.72
C LEU A 348 19.61 15.31 -14.89
N ARG A 349 20.71 15.10 -15.62
CA ARG A 349 21.68 16.17 -15.91
C ARG A 349 21.07 17.34 -16.65
N ALA A 350 20.18 17.09 -17.62
CA ALA A 350 19.52 18.13 -18.37
C ALA A 350 18.63 19.02 -17.48
N ALA A 351 17.84 18.41 -16.59
CA ALA A 351 17.01 19.13 -15.63
C ALA A 351 17.85 19.90 -14.61
N ASP A 352 18.90 19.28 -14.05
CA ASP A 352 19.82 19.91 -13.10
C ASP A 352 20.52 21.13 -13.68
N LEU A 353 21.10 21.01 -14.89
CA LEU A 353 21.75 22.13 -15.58
C LEU A 353 20.76 23.27 -15.86
N ALA A 354 19.53 22.97 -16.23
CA ALA A 354 18.50 23.99 -16.42
C ALA A 354 18.18 24.71 -15.11
N MET A 355 18.02 23.99 -14.00
CA MET A 355 17.83 24.54 -12.67
C MET A 355 19.01 25.45 -12.26
N TYR A 356 20.23 24.97 -12.45
CA TYR A 356 21.44 25.74 -12.11
C TYR A 356 21.52 27.07 -12.88
N ARG A 357 21.16 27.07 -14.19
CA ARG A 357 21.04 28.32 -14.97
C ARG A 357 19.99 29.27 -14.39
N GLY A 358 18.88 28.73 -13.86
CA GLY A 358 17.88 29.53 -13.16
C GLY A 358 18.47 30.26 -11.94
N LYS A 359 19.27 29.53 -11.14
CA LYS A 359 20.00 30.12 -10.00
C LYS A 359 20.96 31.23 -10.38
N GLU A 360 21.76 31.03 -11.44
CA GLU A 360 22.71 32.04 -11.93
C GLU A 360 22.03 33.28 -12.51
N ASN A 361 20.86 33.12 -13.10
CA ASN A 361 20.13 34.22 -13.76
C ASN A 361 19.10 34.93 -12.83
N GLY A 362 19.34 34.91 -11.54
CA GLY A 362 18.55 35.72 -10.58
C GLY A 362 17.60 34.93 -9.71
N LYS A 363 17.64 33.58 -9.75
CA LYS A 363 16.80 32.69 -8.93
C LYS A 363 15.30 32.80 -9.26
N ASN A 364 14.46 32.06 -8.54
CA ASN A 364 12.99 32.05 -8.70
C ASN A 364 12.55 31.94 -10.18
N GLN A 365 13.13 31.01 -10.89
CA GLN A 365 12.91 30.83 -12.32
C GLN A 365 12.66 29.37 -12.69
N ILE A 366 11.77 29.18 -13.65
CA ILE A 366 11.62 27.92 -14.37
C ILE A 366 12.49 27.99 -15.62
N ARG A 367 13.37 27.02 -15.80
CA ARG A 367 14.23 26.90 -16.97
C ARG A 367 14.04 25.55 -17.64
N ILE A 368 13.89 25.60 -18.96
CA ILE A 368 13.77 24.41 -19.80
C ILE A 368 15.17 23.98 -20.20
N ALA A 369 15.39 22.66 -20.22
CA ALA A 369 16.62 22.08 -20.78
C ALA A 369 16.75 22.40 -22.27
N ASP A 370 17.99 22.51 -22.73
CA ASP A 370 18.29 22.78 -24.16
C ASP A 370 18.09 21.53 -25.02
#